data_97591ed7e16096feff5d2fc50fcfa1b5
#
_entry.id   97591ed7e16096feff5d2fc50fcfa1b5
#
_cell.length_a   1.000
_cell.length_b   1.000
_cell.length_c   1.000
_cell.angle_alpha   90.00
_cell.angle_beta   90.00
_cell.angle_gamma   90.00
#
_symmetry.space_group_name_H-M   'P 1'
#
loop_
_entity.id
_entity.type
_entity.pdbx_description
1 polymer ?
#
loop_
_entity_poly.entity_id
_entity_poly.type
_entity_poly.pdbx_seq_one_letter_code
_entity_poly.pdbx_strand_id
1 'polypeptide(L)'
;MNNFSRERFKTGEEYSRALFFLSPFILLFSISLFQVLNLTLFQGDKYQTIAESNRIYQKPISPVRGFIYDRNGTLLAENIVQRDLYVTPAYIEDSAETILKLSNLLDVPYELLDENFSRGVKKVKKFDSFPLVKALNEEQIAKAKVNLDSISGIEVKATLKRYVLHEDCLLYTSPSPRDTRE
;
A
#
# COMPACT_ATOMS: atom_id res chain seq x y z
N MET A 1 3.93 -68.25 45.96
CA MET A 1 3.45 -68.16 44.55
C MET A 1 2.38 -67.07 44.37
N ASN A 2 2.50 -65.82 44.85
CA ASN A 2 1.42 -64.83 44.75
C ASN A 2 1.84 -63.39 44.49
N ASN A 3 3.13 -63.12 44.22
CA ASN A 3 3.57 -61.71 43.96
C ASN A 3 3.47 -61.30 42.48
N PHE A 4 3.57 -62.27 41.57
CA PHE A 4 3.55 -61.99 40.14
C PHE A 4 2.17 -61.56 39.58
N SER A 5 1.10 -62.01 40.21
CA SER A 5 -0.28 -61.61 39.82
C SER A 5 -0.66 -60.23 40.37
N ARG A 6 -0.13 -59.82 41.51
CA ARG A 6 -0.41 -58.49 42.11
C ARG A 6 0.27 -57.35 41.32
N GLU A 7 1.43 -57.57 40.75
CA GLU A 7 2.12 -56.59 39.94
C GLU A 7 1.42 -56.33 38.59
N ARG A 8 0.87 -57.40 37.96
CA ARG A 8 0.08 -57.24 36.73
C ARG A 8 -1.23 -56.44 36.94
N PHE A 9 -1.86 -56.60 38.05
CA PHE A 9 -3.10 -55.84 38.36
C PHE A 9 -2.81 -54.38 38.69
N LYS A 10 -1.70 -54.07 39.37
CA LYS A 10 -1.28 -52.66 39.64
C LYS A 10 -0.92 -51.94 38.33
N THR A 11 -0.19 -52.57 37.41
CA THR A 11 0.14 -51.95 36.14
C THR A 11 -1.09 -51.66 35.28
N GLY A 12 -2.11 -52.55 35.31
CA GLY A 12 -3.36 -52.33 34.56
C GLY A 12 -4.19 -51.15 35.05
N GLU A 13 -4.24 -50.90 36.35
CA GLU A 13 -4.94 -49.74 36.90
C GLU A 13 -4.21 -48.43 36.64
N GLU A 14 -2.90 -48.42 36.64
CA GLU A 14 -2.09 -47.24 36.34
C GLU A 14 -2.19 -46.86 34.85
N TYR A 15 -2.19 -47.86 33.94
CA TYR A 15 -2.43 -47.64 32.54
C TYR A 15 -3.84 -47.09 32.23
N SER A 16 -4.87 -47.61 32.92
CA SER A 16 -6.23 -47.13 32.72
C SER A 16 -6.43 -45.70 33.21
N ARG A 17 -5.78 -45.31 34.30
CA ARG A 17 -5.76 -43.93 34.80
C ARG A 17 -4.99 -43.00 33.83
N ALA A 18 -3.81 -43.40 33.37
CA ALA A 18 -3.04 -42.65 32.39
C ALA A 18 -3.82 -42.44 31.08
N LEU A 19 -4.49 -43.50 30.58
CA LEU A 19 -5.36 -43.40 29.41
C LEU A 19 -6.53 -42.43 29.61
N PHE A 20 -7.13 -42.43 30.80
CA PHE A 20 -8.21 -41.50 31.11
C PHE A 20 -7.76 -40.05 31.07
N PHE A 21 -6.56 -39.72 31.57
CA PHE A 21 -5.99 -38.38 31.49
C PHE A 21 -5.49 -38.02 30.09
N LEU A 22 -5.04 -39.00 29.29
CA LEU A 22 -4.63 -38.76 27.88
C LEU A 22 -5.82 -38.61 26.92
N SER A 23 -6.99 -39.20 27.25
CA SER A 23 -8.15 -39.22 26.35
C SER A 23 -8.61 -37.81 25.88
N PRO A 24 -8.69 -36.78 26.72
CA PRO A 24 -9.06 -35.43 26.26
C PRO A 24 -8.02 -34.84 25.33
N PHE A 25 -6.74 -35.13 25.52
CA PHE A 25 -5.68 -34.65 24.61
C PHE A 25 -5.74 -35.33 23.26
N ILE A 26 -5.99 -36.66 23.24
CA ILE A 26 -6.16 -37.41 21.98
C ILE A 26 -7.40 -36.91 21.24
N LEU A 27 -8.50 -36.63 21.94
CA LEU A 27 -9.72 -36.10 21.35
C LEU A 27 -9.49 -34.71 20.73
N LEU A 28 -8.85 -33.80 21.46
CA LEU A 28 -8.50 -32.46 20.95
C LEU A 28 -7.57 -32.53 19.75
N PHE A 29 -6.58 -33.42 19.80
CA PHE A 29 -5.66 -33.65 18.68
C PHE A 29 -6.39 -34.18 17.45
N SER A 30 -7.30 -35.14 17.63
CA SER A 30 -8.12 -35.69 16.55
C SER A 30 -9.02 -34.64 15.90
N ILE A 31 -9.64 -33.76 16.69
CA ILE A 31 -10.45 -32.65 16.20
C ILE A 31 -9.58 -31.67 15.41
N SER A 32 -8.40 -31.32 15.93
CA SER A 32 -7.46 -30.44 15.24
C SER A 32 -6.98 -31.03 13.91
N LEU A 33 -6.62 -32.30 13.91
CA LEU A 33 -6.20 -33.03 12.70
C LEU A 33 -7.32 -33.06 11.64
N PHE A 34 -8.55 -33.34 12.07
CA PHE A 34 -9.72 -33.32 11.19
C PHE A 34 -9.95 -31.94 10.59
N GLN A 35 -9.80 -30.87 11.40
CA GLN A 35 -9.92 -29.49 10.93
C GLN A 35 -8.86 -29.14 9.86
N VAL A 36 -7.60 -29.53 10.10
CA VAL A 36 -6.51 -29.33 9.13
C VAL A 36 -6.77 -30.08 7.84
N LEU A 37 -7.20 -31.35 7.92
CA LEU A 37 -7.54 -32.12 6.73
C LEU A 37 -8.70 -31.49 5.95
N ASN A 38 -9.73 -31.02 6.63
CA ASN A 38 -10.86 -30.33 6.02
C ASN A 38 -10.42 -29.06 5.28
N LEU A 39 -9.62 -28.21 5.93
CA LEU A 39 -9.08 -27.00 5.34
C LEU A 39 -8.20 -27.29 4.12
N THR A 40 -7.36 -28.33 4.19
CA THR A 40 -6.43 -28.66 3.11
C THR A 40 -7.11 -29.33 1.92
N LEU A 41 -8.01 -30.30 2.18
CA LEU A 41 -8.62 -31.10 1.11
C LEU A 41 -9.84 -30.43 0.47
N PHE A 42 -10.67 -29.74 1.26
CA PHE A 42 -11.93 -29.19 0.76
C PHE A 42 -11.90 -27.67 0.54
N GLN A 43 -11.01 -26.94 1.22
CA GLN A 43 -10.95 -25.49 1.13
C GLN A 43 -9.61 -24.99 0.59
N GLY A 44 -8.70 -25.87 0.17
CA GLY A 44 -7.37 -25.54 -0.32
C GLY A 44 -7.41 -24.53 -1.48
N ASP A 45 -8.23 -24.80 -2.49
CA ASP A 45 -8.37 -23.96 -3.69
C ASP A 45 -8.86 -22.54 -3.35
N LYS A 46 -9.81 -22.44 -2.41
CA LYS A 46 -10.32 -21.14 -1.95
C LYS A 46 -9.24 -20.31 -1.27
N TYR A 47 -8.46 -20.92 -0.37
CA TYR A 47 -7.39 -20.21 0.32
C TYR A 47 -6.21 -19.90 -0.59
N GLN A 48 -5.93 -20.75 -1.57
CA GLN A 48 -4.95 -20.46 -2.60
C GLN A 48 -5.34 -19.25 -3.43
N THR A 49 -6.59 -19.16 -3.89
CA THR A 49 -7.12 -17.99 -4.62
C THR A 49 -7.03 -16.71 -3.80
N ILE A 50 -7.36 -16.76 -2.51
CA ILE A 50 -7.23 -15.61 -1.60
C ILE A 50 -5.76 -15.20 -1.43
N ALA A 51 -4.86 -16.18 -1.26
CA ALA A 51 -3.42 -15.93 -1.13
C ALA A 51 -2.85 -15.30 -2.40
N GLU A 52 -3.24 -15.78 -3.58
CA GLU A 52 -2.84 -15.20 -4.86
C GLU A 52 -3.37 -13.79 -5.04
N SER A 53 -4.64 -13.53 -4.70
CA SER A 53 -5.23 -12.19 -4.78
C SER A 53 -4.55 -11.20 -3.82
N ASN A 54 -4.12 -11.64 -2.65
CA ASN A 54 -3.37 -10.81 -1.69
C ASN A 54 -1.94 -10.51 -2.16
N ARG A 55 -1.34 -11.40 -2.96
CA ARG A 55 0.01 -11.20 -3.51
C ARG A 55 0.02 -10.26 -4.70
N ILE A 56 -1.08 -10.19 -5.46
CA ILE A 56 -1.18 -9.37 -6.67
C ILE A 56 -1.65 -7.97 -6.28
N TYR A 57 -0.73 -7.01 -6.28
CA TYR A 57 -1.07 -5.59 -6.16
C TYR A 57 -1.32 -5.01 -7.55
N GLN A 58 -2.58 -4.71 -7.86
CA GLN A 58 -2.95 -4.04 -9.11
C GLN A 58 -2.72 -2.53 -8.96
N LYS A 59 -1.64 -2.04 -9.57
CA LYS A 59 -1.38 -0.60 -9.67
C LYS A 59 -2.01 -0.07 -10.95
N PRO A 60 -3.04 0.80 -10.87
CA PRO A 60 -3.63 1.40 -12.06
C PRO A 60 -2.59 2.29 -12.75
N ILE A 61 -2.30 2.01 -14.03
CA ILE A 61 -1.44 2.85 -14.86
C ILE A 61 -2.35 3.78 -15.65
N SER A 62 -2.21 5.08 -15.40
CA SER A 62 -2.97 6.08 -16.16
C SER A 62 -2.50 6.08 -17.61
N PRO A 63 -3.40 5.90 -18.60
CA PRO A 63 -3.03 5.90 -20.00
C PRO A 63 -2.55 7.29 -20.44
N VAL A 64 -1.59 7.30 -21.35
CA VAL A 64 -1.11 8.53 -21.99
C VAL A 64 -2.20 9.05 -22.93
N ARG A 65 -2.63 10.28 -22.74
CA ARG A 65 -3.60 10.91 -23.66
C ARG A 65 -2.91 11.31 -24.97
N GLY A 66 -3.64 11.24 -26.09
CA GLY A 66 -3.14 11.69 -27.40
C GLY A 66 -2.88 13.21 -27.44
N PHE A 67 -2.05 13.64 -28.37
CA PHE A 67 -1.86 15.06 -28.70
C PHE A 67 -3.13 15.60 -29.35
N ILE A 68 -3.37 16.90 -29.19
CA ILE A 68 -4.46 17.61 -29.90
C ILE A 68 -3.87 18.65 -30.76
N TYR A 69 -4.23 18.61 -32.05
CA TYR A 69 -3.81 19.55 -33.07
C TYR A 69 -5.00 20.33 -33.64
N ASP A 70 -4.75 21.52 -34.11
CA ASP A 70 -5.72 22.28 -34.87
C ASP A 70 -5.78 21.77 -36.33
N ARG A 71 -6.66 22.35 -37.18
CA ARG A 71 -6.79 22.03 -38.62
C ARG A 71 -5.52 22.33 -39.41
N ASN A 72 -4.66 23.21 -38.93
CA ASN A 72 -3.40 23.59 -39.56
C ASN A 72 -2.21 22.75 -39.12
N GLY A 73 -2.45 21.77 -38.20
CA GLY A 73 -1.41 20.94 -37.61
C GLY A 73 -0.68 21.59 -36.42
N THR A 74 -1.15 22.72 -35.93
CA THR A 74 -0.58 23.38 -34.74
C THR A 74 -0.94 22.61 -33.48
N LEU A 75 0.05 22.33 -32.64
CA LEU A 75 -0.16 21.60 -31.37
C LEU A 75 -0.92 22.49 -30.38
N LEU A 76 -2.07 22.04 -29.91
CA LEU A 76 -2.91 22.71 -28.91
C LEU A 76 -2.71 22.16 -27.52
N ALA A 77 -2.54 20.86 -27.40
CA ALA A 77 -2.33 20.24 -26.10
C ALA A 77 -1.45 18.99 -26.20
N GLU A 78 -0.53 18.88 -25.25
CA GLU A 78 0.41 17.77 -25.14
C GLU A 78 0.49 17.22 -23.71
N ASN A 79 1.19 16.10 -23.54
CA ASN A 79 1.51 15.58 -22.22
C ASN A 79 2.98 15.87 -21.92
N ILE A 80 3.22 16.58 -20.82
CA ILE A 80 4.58 16.81 -20.32
C ILE A 80 4.85 15.88 -19.14
N VAL A 81 6.10 15.45 -19.01
CA VAL A 81 6.55 14.70 -17.85
C VAL A 81 6.87 15.70 -16.74
N GLN A 82 6.08 15.66 -15.69
CA GLN A 82 6.29 16.42 -14.48
C GLN A 82 6.87 15.51 -13.41
N ARG A 83 7.81 15.98 -12.61
CA ARG A 83 8.35 15.23 -11.47
C ARG A 83 7.81 15.80 -10.19
N ASP A 84 7.16 14.94 -9.41
CA ASP A 84 6.51 15.28 -8.16
C ASP A 84 7.16 14.54 -7.01
N LEU A 85 7.23 15.19 -5.83
CA LEU A 85 7.67 14.57 -4.59
C LEU A 85 6.47 13.89 -3.92
N TYR A 86 6.55 12.58 -3.78
CA TYR A 86 5.56 11.77 -3.09
C TYR A 86 6.01 11.43 -1.68
N VAL A 87 5.04 11.37 -0.79
CA VAL A 87 5.23 11.01 0.61
C VAL A 87 4.29 9.89 0.99
N THR A 88 4.81 8.90 1.75
CA THR A 88 4.02 7.80 2.32
C THR A 88 3.99 7.96 3.84
N PRO A 89 2.84 8.29 4.45
CA PRO A 89 2.76 8.59 5.89
C PRO A 89 3.22 7.47 6.80
N ALA A 90 3.05 6.20 6.37
CA ALA A 90 3.42 5.03 7.17
C ALA A 90 4.91 4.94 7.52
N TYR A 91 5.78 5.53 6.72
CA TYR A 91 7.24 5.45 6.87
C TYR A 91 7.85 6.71 7.49
N ILE A 92 7.03 7.70 7.86
CA ILE A 92 7.49 8.92 8.52
C ILE A 92 7.26 8.75 10.03
N GLU A 93 8.35 8.79 10.79
CA GLU A 93 8.30 8.71 12.26
C GLU A 93 7.91 10.05 12.87
N ASP A 94 8.58 11.13 12.47
CA ASP A 94 8.27 12.49 12.88
C ASP A 94 7.97 13.38 11.67
N SER A 95 6.70 13.78 11.55
CA SER A 95 6.23 14.59 10.43
C SER A 95 6.79 16.01 10.48
N ALA A 96 6.91 16.61 11.68
CA ALA A 96 7.37 17.98 11.81
C ALA A 96 8.86 18.11 11.44
N GLU A 97 9.70 17.19 11.92
CA GLU A 97 11.12 17.14 11.58
C GLU A 97 11.33 16.89 10.08
N THR A 98 10.57 15.95 9.51
CA THR A 98 10.65 15.61 8.08
C THR A 98 10.25 16.79 7.20
N ILE A 99 9.15 17.47 7.53
CA ILE A 99 8.69 18.65 6.79
C ILE A 99 9.71 19.79 6.89
N LEU A 100 10.31 20.00 8.07
CA LEU A 100 11.36 21.00 8.26
C LEU A 100 12.60 20.70 7.41
N LYS A 101 13.06 19.45 7.38
CA LYS A 101 14.17 19.03 6.52
C LYS A 101 13.85 19.25 5.04
N LEU A 102 12.64 18.91 4.61
CA LEU A 102 12.20 19.12 3.22
C LEU A 102 12.07 20.60 2.87
N SER A 103 11.57 21.43 3.77
CA SER A 103 11.48 22.88 3.59
C SER A 103 12.85 23.48 3.29
N ASN A 104 13.85 23.14 4.12
CA ASN A 104 15.22 23.60 3.95
C ASN A 104 15.90 23.04 2.68
N LEU A 105 15.58 21.79 2.32
CA LEU A 105 16.18 21.12 1.16
C LEU A 105 15.67 21.65 -0.17
N LEU A 106 14.35 21.91 -0.24
CA LEU A 106 13.66 22.27 -1.48
C LEU A 106 13.40 23.76 -1.63
N ASP A 107 13.77 24.57 -0.64
CA ASP A 107 13.50 26.01 -0.57
C ASP A 107 11.99 26.31 -0.71
N VAL A 108 11.14 25.49 -0.05
CA VAL A 108 9.69 25.63 -0.05
C VAL A 108 9.24 26.04 1.36
N PRO A 109 8.32 27.00 1.52
CA PRO A 109 7.82 27.42 2.82
C PRO A 109 7.26 26.25 3.64
N TYR A 110 7.63 26.18 4.93
CA TYR A 110 7.20 25.14 5.85
C TYR A 110 5.68 25.02 5.93
N GLU A 111 4.98 26.16 6.03
CA GLU A 111 3.54 26.23 6.18
C GLU A 111 2.80 25.58 5.01
N LEU A 112 3.33 25.76 3.79
CA LEU A 112 2.76 25.19 2.58
C LEU A 112 2.94 23.66 2.54
N LEU A 113 4.10 23.17 2.98
CA LEU A 113 4.37 21.74 3.09
C LEU A 113 3.52 21.09 4.16
N ASP A 114 3.38 21.71 5.32
CA ASP A 114 2.57 21.20 6.43
C ASP A 114 1.09 21.16 6.06
N GLU A 115 0.57 22.21 5.41
CA GLU A 115 -0.81 22.21 4.91
C GLU A 115 -1.06 21.11 3.89
N ASN A 116 -0.16 20.92 2.91
CA ASN A 116 -0.26 19.87 1.91
C ASN A 116 -0.18 18.49 2.54
N PHE A 117 0.70 18.31 3.52
CA PHE A 117 0.85 17.05 4.26
C PHE A 117 -0.42 16.73 5.05
N SER A 118 -0.90 17.66 5.84
CA SER A 118 -2.13 17.52 6.63
C SER A 118 -3.36 17.24 5.77
N ARG A 119 -3.45 17.88 4.61
CA ARG A 119 -4.52 17.66 3.62
C ARG A 119 -4.39 16.27 2.96
N GLY A 120 -3.17 15.84 2.66
CA GLY A 120 -2.87 14.54 2.05
C GLY A 120 -3.20 13.39 2.98
N VAL A 121 -2.76 13.44 4.23
CA VAL A 121 -3.01 12.40 5.26
C VAL A 121 -4.51 12.17 5.48
N LYS A 122 -5.34 13.21 5.39
CA LYS A 122 -6.80 13.09 5.54
C LYS A 122 -7.48 12.38 4.36
N LYS A 123 -6.87 12.41 3.16
CA LYS A 123 -7.47 11.89 1.92
C LYS A 123 -7.01 10.49 1.55
N VAL A 124 -5.85 10.06 2.05
CA VAL A 124 -5.15 8.87 1.59
C VAL A 124 -4.99 7.88 2.73
N LYS A 125 -4.96 6.58 2.43
CA LYS A 125 -4.70 5.55 3.44
C LYS A 125 -3.25 5.63 3.92
N LYS A 126 -2.98 5.15 5.12
CA LYS A 126 -1.68 5.24 5.80
C LYS A 126 -0.48 4.75 4.96
N PHE A 127 -0.69 3.73 4.13
CA PHE A 127 0.36 3.13 3.29
C PHE A 127 0.36 3.64 1.84
N ASP A 128 -0.59 4.45 1.45
CA ASP A 128 -0.64 5.03 0.10
C ASP A 128 0.19 6.31 0.04
N SER A 129 0.89 6.50 -1.08
CA SER A 129 1.68 7.70 -1.32
C SER A 129 0.85 8.81 -1.96
N PHE A 130 1.05 10.05 -1.55
CA PHE A 130 0.43 11.24 -2.15
C PHE A 130 1.48 12.30 -2.52
N PRO A 131 1.20 13.16 -3.52
CA PRO A 131 2.12 14.22 -3.90
C PRO A 131 2.12 15.34 -2.86
N LEU A 132 3.28 15.59 -2.25
CA LEU A 132 3.51 16.68 -1.31
C LEU A 132 3.90 17.98 -2.03
N VAL A 133 4.83 17.87 -3.00
CA VAL A 133 5.26 18.98 -3.87
C VAL A 133 5.11 18.53 -5.31
N LYS A 134 4.48 19.36 -6.12
CA LYS A 134 4.30 19.13 -7.55
C LYS A 134 5.24 20.00 -8.37
N ALA A 135 5.62 19.53 -9.54
CA ALA A 135 6.44 20.26 -10.51
C ALA A 135 7.79 20.72 -9.94
N LEU A 136 8.57 19.77 -9.42
CA LEU A 136 9.93 20.06 -8.96
C LEU A 136 10.82 20.56 -10.07
N ASN A 137 11.62 21.57 -9.79
CA ASN A 137 12.70 22.03 -10.67
C ASN A 137 13.84 21.01 -10.72
N GLU A 138 14.67 21.07 -11.75
CA GLU A 138 15.83 20.18 -11.93
C GLU A 138 16.78 20.21 -10.72
N GLU A 139 17.02 21.40 -10.12
CA GLU A 139 17.83 21.56 -8.93
C GLU A 139 17.20 20.88 -7.72
N GLN A 140 15.90 21.06 -7.51
CA GLN A 140 15.14 20.42 -6.43
C GLN A 140 15.13 18.89 -6.58
N ILE A 141 15.03 18.40 -7.84
CA ILE A 141 15.11 16.97 -8.13
C ILE A 141 16.48 16.42 -7.77
N ALA A 142 17.55 17.14 -8.11
CA ALA A 142 18.91 16.73 -7.77
C ALA A 142 19.13 16.70 -6.26
N LYS A 143 18.72 17.76 -5.56
CA LYS A 143 18.77 17.84 -4.09
C LYS A 143 17.96 16.72 -3.43
N ALA A 144 16.73 16.49 -3.89
CA ALA A 144 15.88 15.42 -3.38
C ALA A 144 16.52 14.05 -3.58
N LYS A 145 17.00 13.72 -4.77
CA LYS A 145 17.60 12.41 -5.07
C LYS A 145 18.84 12.09 -4.23
N VAL A 146 19.68 13.08 -3.96
CA VAL A 146 20.88 12.90 -3.12
C VAL A 146 20.50 12.59 -1.67
N ASN A 147 19.39 13.14 -1.19
CA ASN A 147 18.97 13.02 0.21
C ASN A 147 17.82 12.00 0.44
N LEU A 148 17.36 11.31 -0.61
CA LEU A 148 16.29 10.30 -0.51
C LEU A 148 16.62 9.19 0.50
N ASP A 149 17.89 8.75 0.56
CA ASP A 149 18.32 7.68 1.45
C ASP A 149 18.33 8.10 2.93
N SER A 150 18.38 9.41 3.19
CA SER A 150 18.42 9.98 4.56
C SER A 150 17.03 10.26 5.13
N ILE A 151 15.98 10.25 4.29
CA ILE A 151 14.61 10.58 4.69
C ILE A 151 13.68 9.46 4.25
N SER A 152 13.24 8.63 5.19
CA SER A 152 12.34 7.51 4.92
C SER A 152 10.96 8.00 4.45
N GLY A 153 10.35 7.23 3.55
CA GLY A 153 8.97 7.48 3.11
C GLY A 153 8.79 8.55 2.02
N ILE A 154 9.87 9.01 1.39
CA ILE A 154 9.85 10.00 0.32
C ILE A 154 10.29 9.37 -1.00
N GLU A 155 9.62 9.71 -2.09
CA GLU A 155 9.93 9.21 -3.43
C GLU A 155 9.66 10.29 -4.49
N VAL A 156 10.57 10.45 -5.44
CA VAL A 156 10.34 11.31 -6.62
C VAL A 156 9.76 10.47 -7.74
N LYS A 157 8.52 10.77 -8.14
CA LYS A 157 7.82 10.07 -9.22
C LYS A 157 7.63 10.98 -10.43
N ALA A 158 7.80 10.41 -11.61
CA ALA A 158 7.43 11.05 -12.86
C ALA A 158 5.92 10.84 -13.08
N THR A 159 5.19 11.94 -13.24
CA THR A 159 3.76 11.96 -13.56
C THR A 159 3.54 12.67 -14.89
N LEU A 160 2.53 12.23 -15.64
CA LEU A 160 2.13 12.88 -16.89
C LEU A 160 1.09 13.95 -16.59
N LYS A 161 1.40 15.19 -16.94
CA LYS A 161 0.48 16.31 -16.84
C LYS A 161 0.08 16.79 -18.22
N ARG A 162 -1.22 17.06 -18.38
CA ARG A 162 -1.72 17.72 -19.58
C ARG A 162 -1.28 19.17 -19.60
N TYR A 163 -0.59 19.57 -20.65
CA TYR A 163 -0.20 20.94 -20.90
C TYR A 163 -0.98 21.48 -22.11
N VAL A 164 -1.56 22.64 -21.97
CA VAL A 164 -2.32 23.34 -23.01
C VAL A 164 -1.49 24.55 -23.43
N LEU A 165 -1.10 24.58 -24.69
CA LEU A 165 -0.22 25.66 -25.20
C LEU A 165 -0.96 26.98 -25.39
N HIS A 166 -2.27 26.93 -25.67
CA HIS A 166 -3.11 28.10 -25.87
C HIS A 166 -4.21 28.14 -24.79
N GLU A 167 -3.99 28.92 -23.73
CA GLU A 167 -4.92 29.04 -22.61
C GLU A 167 -6.25 29.71 -23.01
N ASP A 168 -6.25 30.50 -24.09
CA ASP A 168 -7.44 31.16 -24.64
C ASP A 168 -8.35 30.22 -25.43
N CYS A 169 -7.97 28.95 -25.57
CA CYS A 169 -8.76 27.99 -26.34
C CYS A 169 -10.04 27.62 -25.58
N LEU A 170 -11.21 27.98 -26.10
CA LEU A 170 -12.54 27.71 -25.54
C LEU A 170 -12.81 26.21 -25.29
N LEU A 171 -12.09 25.31 -25.97
CA LEU A 171 -12.18 23.87 -25.76
C LEU A 171 -11.80 23.46 -24.31
N TYR A 172 -10.93 24.25 -23.64
CA TYR A 172 -10.46 23.98 -22.29
C TYR A 172 -10.94 24.97 -21.24
N THR A 173 -11.39 26.15 -21.67
CA THR A 173 -11.82 27.24 -20.76
C THR A 173 -13.34 27.33 -20.58
N SER A 174 -14.13 26.78 -21.53
CA SER A 174 -15.57 26.79 -21.39
C SER A 174 -16.04 25.62 -20.50
N PRO A 175 -16.94 25.87 -19.52
CA PRO A 175 -17.50 24.81 -18.69
C PRO A 175 -18.31 23.85 -19.58
N SER A 176 -18.03 22.56 -19.47
CA SER A 176 -18.80 21.52 -20.15
C SER A 176 -20.20 21.43 -19.52
N PRO A 177 -21.25 21.11 -20.30
CA PRO A 177 -22.57 20.82 -19.74
C PRO A 177 -22.58 19.67 -18.73
N ARG A 178 -21.51 18.88 -18.66
CA ARG A 178 -21.33 17.83 -17.66
C ARG A 178 -20.81 18.34 -16.32
N ASP A 179 -20.09 19.47 -16.32
CA ASP A 179 -19.50 20.05 -15.10
C ASP A 179 -20.52 20.84 -14.26
N THR A 180 -21.70 21.12 -14.83
CA THR A 180 -22.78 21.87 -14.16
C THR A 180 -23.78 20.98 -13.40
N ARG A 181 -23.48 19.69 -13.22
CA ARG A 181 -24.38 18.72 -12.55
C ARG A 181 -23.97 18.36 -11.13
N GLU A 182 -23.16 19.17 -10.48
CA GLU A 182 -22.90 19.01 -9.04
C GLU A 182 -23.78 19.91 -8.20
#